data_f8f8628e8f767b341341a834372838a9
#
_entry.id   f8f8628e8f767b341341a834372838a9
#
_cell.length_a   1.000
_cell.length_b   1.000
_cell.length_c   1.000
_cell.angle_alpha   90.00
_cell.angle_beta   90.00
_cell.angle_gamma   90.00
#
_symmetry.space_group_name_H-M   'P 1'
#
loop_
_entity.id
_entity.type
_entity.pdbx_description
1 polymer ?
#
loop_
_entity_poly.entity_id
_entity_poly.type
_entity_poly.pdbx_seq_one_letter_code
_entity_poly.pdbx_strand_id
1 'polypeptide(L)'
;MRVRDRKGMCAMDIAAGQIAGETDIAAVSGPCARWPAENREIIRQILDRAGDKWSTLVIAALDDGPLRYTDLLRRIPGISQRMLTLTLRQLHRDGLITRTAYAEVPPRVEYDLTPLGLTLHDIVVSLIDWAGIHHDEIRENRARFDTATKKGPAERGGEGSRARRGRTS
;
A
#
# COMPACT_ATOMS: atom_id res chain seq x y z
N MET A 1 -13.13 14.54 -25.00
CA MET A 1 -13.29 14.08 -23.59
C MET A 1 -14.20 12.86 -23.61
N ARG A 2 -13.62 11.64 -23.68
CA ARG A 2 -14.38 10.38 -23.75
C ARG A 2 -14.42 9.77 -22.35
N VAL A 3 -15.61 9.72 -21.76
CA VAL A 3 -15.91 9.01 -20.55
C VAL A 3 -15.73 7.51 -20.82
N ARG A 4 -14.73 6.88 -20.20
CA ARG A 4 -14.57 5.42 -20.24
C ARG A 4 -15.61 4.74 -19.36
N ASP A 5 -16.41 3.91 -20.00
CA ASP A 5 -17.46 3.07 -19.43
C ASP A 5 -16.89 2.16 -18.32
N ARG A 6 -17.53 2.19 -17.14
CA ARG A 6 -17.12 1.46 -15.92
C ARG A 6 -17.57 -0.01 -15.93
N LYS A 7 -17.33 -0.76 -17.00
CA LYS A 7 -17.56 -2.21 -17.02
C LYS A 7 -16.24 -2.98 -17.00
N GLY A 8 -15.60 -3.03 -15.83
CA GLY A 8 -14.36 -3.78 -15.61
C GLY A 8 -13.94 -3.83 -14.15
N MET A 9 -14.84 -3.55 -13.21
CA MET A 9 -14.56 -3.80 -11.80
C MET A 9 -14.69 -5.29 -11.52
N CYS A 10 -13.56 -5.95 -11.21
CA CYS A 10 -13.57 -7.30 -10.63
C CYS A 10 -14.40 -7.29 -9.34
N ALA A 11 -15.54 -7.97 -9.36
CA ALA A 11 -16.24 -8.32 -8.14
C ALA A 11 -15.35 -9.30 -7.36
N MET A 12 -14.84 -8.87 -6.21
CA MET A 12 -14.21 -9.77 -5.24
C MET A 12 -15.34 -10.49 -4.50
N ASP A 13 -15.61 -11.72 -4.87
CA ASP A 13 -16.33 -12.65 -4.02
C ASP A 13 -15.42 -13.04 -2.86
N ILE A 14 -15.58 -12.34 -1.75
CA ILE A 14 -14.91 -12.70 -0.49
C ILE A 14 -15.75 -13.80 0.17
N ALA A 15 -15.46 -15.06 -0.18
CA ALA A 15 -15.89 -16.20 0.62
C ALA A 15 -15.13 -16.13 1.97
N ALA A 16 -15.89 -15.92 3.05
CA ALA A 16 -15.37 -15.94 4.42
C ALA A 16 -14.82 -17.33 4.76
N GLY A 17 -13.51 -17.44 4.92
CA GLY A 17 -12.89 -18.70 5.38
C GLY A 17 -11.36 -18.65 5.30
N GLN A 18 -10.73 -18.54 6.48
CA GLN A 18 -9.31 -18.78 6.75
C GLN A 18 -8.31 -17.70 6.34
N ILE A 19 -8.00 -16.86 7.34
CA ILE A 19 -6.77 -16.08 7.41
C ILE A 19 -5.63 -17.04 7.78
N ALA A 20 -5.02 -17.66 6.77
CA ALA A 20 -3.70 -18.28 6.88
C ALA A 20 -2.79 -17.50 5.93
N GLY A 21 -1.73 -16.94 6.47
CA GLY A 21 -0.89 -15.88 5.96
C GLY A 21 -0.07 -16.15 4.68
N GLU A 22 -0.73 -16.54 3.60
CA GLU A 22 -0.11 -16.60 2.28
C GLU A 22 -1.18 -16.25 1.24
N THR A 23 -1.15 -14.99 0.79
CA THR A 23 -2.06 -14.53 -0.27
C THR A 23 -1.65 -15.22 -1.57
N ASP A 24 -2.34 -16.29 -1.94
CA ASP A 24 -2.14 -16.98 -3.21
C ASP A 24 -2.68 -16.11 -4.36
N ILE A 25 -1.79 -15.43 -5.08
CA ILE A 25 -2.12 -14.66 -6.28
C ILE A 25 -2.76 -15.55 -7.37
N ALA A 26 -2.60 -16.88 -7.28
CA ALA A 26 -3.23 -17.83 -8.20
C ALA A 26 -4.75 -17.82 -8.13
N ALA A 27 -5.34 -17.44 -6.99
CA ALA A 27 -6.78 -17.34 -6.79
C ALA A 27 -7.39 -16.04 -7.33
N VAL A 28 -6.55 -15.05 -7.73
CA VAL A 28 -7.01 -13.76 -8.24
C VAL A 28 -7.34 -13.87 -9.71
N SER A 29 -8.62 -13.75 -10.07
CA SER A 29 -9.07 -13.63 -11.45
C SER A 29 -8.82 -12.21 -12.00
N GLY A 30 -8.73 -12.06 -13.34
CA GLY A 30 -8.54 -10.76 -13.98
C GLY A 30 -7.08 -10.50 -14.43
N PRO A 31 -6.57 -9.26 -14.37
CA PRO A 31 -5.24 -8.92 -14.90
C PRO A 31 -4.09 -9.74 -14.32
N CYS A 32 -4.21 -10.19 -13.06
CA CYS A 32 -3.21 -10.99 -12.38
C CYS A 32 -3.14 -12.44 -12.88
N ALA A 33 -4.21 -12.97 -13.45
CA ALA A 33 -4.27 -14.35 -13.96
C ALA A 33 -3.48 -14.57 -15.26
N ARG A 34 -3.07 -13.50 -15.95
CA ARG A 34 -2.36 -13.59 -17.26
C ARG A 34 -0.89 -14.04 -17.13
N TRP A 35 -0.35 -14.05 -15.92
CA TRP A 35 1.08 -14.33 -15.71
C TRP A 35 1.31 -15.82 -15.44
N PRO A 36 2.37 -16.44 -16.02
CA PRO A 36 2.74 -17.81 -15.77
C PRO A 36 2.94 -18.12 -14.28
N ALA A 37 2.65 -19.36 -13.88
CA ALA A 37 2.74 -19.78 -12.48
C ALA A 37 4.14 -19.58 -11.87
N GLU A 38 5.19 -19.80 -12.67
CA GLU A 38 6.59 -19.62 -12.28
C GLU A 38 6.95 -18.18 -11.91
N ASN A 39 6.20 -17.19 -12.41
CA ASN A 39 6.47 -15.77 -12.15
C ASN A 39 5.72 -15.25 -10.91
N ARG A 40 4.80 -16.02 -10.34
CA ARG A 40 3.91 -15.55 -9.27
C ARG A 40 4.65 -15.10 -8.02
N GLU A 41 5.64 -15.87 -7.61
CA GLU A 41 6.42 -15.55 -6.41
C GLU A 41 7.19 -14.22 -6.57
N ILE A 42 7.84 -14.00 -7.72
CA ILE A 42 8.56 -12.75 -7.96
C ILE A 42 7.60 -11.56 -8.11
N ILE A 43 6.43 -11.78 -8.74
CA ILE A 43 5.39 -10.74 -8.85
C ILE A 43 4.88 -10.36 -7.45
N ARG A 44 4.60 -11.35 -6.58
CA ARG A 44 4.19 -11.10 -5.19
C ARG A 44 5.25 -10.28 -4.44
N GLN A 45 6.52 -10.66 -4.54
CA GLN A 45 7.61 -9.92 -3.89
C GLN A 45 7.73 -8.48 -4.41
N ILE A 46 7.51 -8.25 -5.71
CA ILE A 46 7.51 -6.90 -6.29
C ILE A 46 6.31 -6.09 -5.78
N LEU A 47 5.12 -6.69 -5.71
CA LEU A 47 3.92 -6.03 -5.18
C LEU A 47 4.08 -5.69 -3.68
N ASP A 48 4.66 -6.60 -2.88
CA ASP A 48 5.00 -6.34 -1.48
C ASP A 48 5.97 -5.15 -1.37
N ARG A 49 6.91 -5.05 -2.29
CA ARG A 49 7.88 -3.95 -2.36
C ARG A 49 7.22 -2.63 -2.74
N ALA A 50 6.34 -2.65 -3.77
CA ALA A 50 5.59 -1.48 -4.20
C ALA A 50 4.56 -1.03 -3.15
N GLY A 51 4.04 -1.95 -2.32
CA GLY A 51 3.14 -1.66 -1.20
C GLY A 51 3.86 -1.28 0.10
N ASP A 52 5.17 -1.52 0.21
CA ASP A 52 5.95 -1.14 1.38
C ASP A 52 6.19 0.38 1.40
N LYS A 53 5.72 1.01 2.46
CA LYS A 53 5.84 2.46 2.65
C LYS A 53 7.26 2.99 2.47
N TRP A 54 8.24 2.26 3.00
CA TRP A 54 9.62 2.75 3.00
C TRP A 54 10.29 2.59 1.65
N SER A 55 10.03 1.50 0.94
CA SER A 55 10.48 1.28 -0.44
C SER A 55 9.93 2.35 -1.38
N THR A 56 8.62 2.61 -1.30
CA THR A 56 7.94 3.66 -2.07
C THR A 56 8.56 5.04 -1.81
N LEU A 57 8.79 5.40 -0.54
CA LEU A 57 9.37 6.70 -0.18
C LEU A 57 10.85 6.82 -0.58
N VAL A 58 11.64 5.75 -0.54
CA VAL A 58 13.04 5.76 -1.01
C VAL A 58 13.09 5.95 -2.52
N ILE A 59 12.25 5.22 -3.28
CA ILE A 59 12.17 5.37 -4.73
C ILE A 59 11.78 6.81 -5.10
N ALA A 60 10.75 7.36 -4.48
CA ALA A 60 10.32 8.73 -4.71
C ALA A 60 11.38 9.78 -4.31
N ALA A 61 12.17 9.52 -3.25
CA ALA A 61 13.21 10.44 -2.81
C ALA A 61 14.39 10.53 -3.78
N LEU A 62 14.59 9.51 -4.64
CA LEU A 62 15.67 9.46 -5.64
C LEU A 62 15.28 10.10 -6.99
N ASP A 63 14.13 10.78 -7.08
CA ASP A 63 13.65 11.44 -8.29
C ASP A 63 14.66 12.45 -8.88
N ASP A 64 15.26 13.26 -8.02
CA ASP A 64 16.21 14.32 -8.42
C ASP A 64 17.64 13.80 -8.70
N GLY A 65 17.87 12.49 -8.64
CA GLY A 65 19.17 11.87 -8.87
C GLY A 65 19.83 11.26 -7.63
N PRO A 66 21.14 10.98 -7.70
CA PRO A 66 21.86 10.23 -6.67
C PRO A 66 21.84 10.92 -5.29
N LEU A 67 21.56 10.15 -4.23
CA LEU A 67 21.58 10.63 -2.85
C LEU A 67 22.49 9.78 -1.97
N ARG A 68 23.11 10.45 -0.98
CA ARG A 68 23.85 9.76 0.10
C ARG A 68 22.90 9.18 1.13
N TYR A 69 23.39 8.19 1.88
CA TYR A 69 22.63 7.59 2.98
C TYR A 69 22.05 8.62 3.97
N THR A 70 22.89 9.60 4.36
CA THR A 70 22.48 10.67 5.29
C THR A 70 21.43 11.60 4.70
N ASP A 71 21.46 11.81 3.38
CA ASP A 71 20.49 12.67 2.70
C ASP A 71 19.14 11.97 2.58
N LEU A 72 19.13 10.67 2.28
CA LEU A 72 17.93 9.83 2.32
C LEU A 72 17.31 9.81 3.72
N LEU A 73 18.13 9.62 4.76
CA LEU A 73 17.65 9.64 6.15
C LEU A 73 16.98 10.95 6.54
N ARG A 74 17.51 12.09 6.06
CA ARG A 74 16.93 13.42 6.29
C ARG A 74 15.68 13.67 5.43
N ARG A 75 15.66 13.16 4.19
CA ARG A 75 14.58 13.39 3.22
C ARG A 75 13.33 12.57 3.53
N ILE A 76 13.46 11.45 4.26
CA ILE A 76 12.36 10.54 4.58
C ILE A 76 12.02 10.61 6.08
N PRO A 77 11.08 11.47 6.50
CA PRO A 77 10.73 11.64 7.90
C PRO A 77 10.19 10.35 8.53
N GLY A 78 10.72 10.02 9.71
CA GLY A 78 10.25 8.88 10.50
C GLY A 78 10.86 7.52 10.11
N ILE A 79 11.73 7.45 9.09
CA ILE A 79 12.48 6.23 8.81
C ILE A 79 13.62 6.07 9.82
N SER A 80 13.75 4.87 10.42
CA SER A 80 14.90 4.56 11.25
C SER A 80 16.11 4.16 10.38
N GLN A 81 17.33 4.33 10.91
CA GLN A 81 18.55 3.89 10.23
C GLN A 81 18.52 2.41 9.87
N ARG A 82 17.97 1.57 10.77
CA ARG A 82 17.82 0.13 10.52
C ARG A 82 16.88 -0.12 9.34
N MET A 83 15.74 0.56 9.28
CA MET A 83 14.78 0.39 8.19
C MET A 83 15.34 0.90 6.87
N LEU A 84 15.98 2.07 6.84
CA LEU A 84 16.61 2.60 5.63
C LEU A 84 17.66 1.63 5.09
N THR A 85 18.54 1.11 5.96
CA THR A 85 19.56 0.14 5.57
C THR A 85 18.94 -1.13 4.97
N LEU A 86 17.89 -1.66 5.59
CA LEU A 86 17.19 -2.85 5.10
C LEU A 86 16.54 -2.58 3.75
N THR A 87 15.81 -1.47 3.61
CA THR A 87 15.12 -1.07 2.38
C THR A 87 16.12 -0.88 1.23
N LEU A 88 17.20 -0.14 1.44
CA LEU A 88 18.25 0.06 0.43
C LEU A 88 18.89 -1.26 -0.01
N ARG A 89 19.15 -2.16 0.93
CA ARG A 89 19.70 -3.50 0.61
C ARG A 89 18.73 -4.30 -0.25
N GLN A 90 17.44 -4.25 0.04
CA GLN A 90 16.42 -4.96 -0.71
C GLN A 90 16.23 -4.38 -2.11
N LEU A 91 16.10 -3.06 -2.25
CA LEU A 91 15.98 -2.39 -3.55
C LEU A 91 17.22 -2.62 -4.43
N HIS A 92 18.41 -2.63 -3.83
CA HIS A 92 19.65 -2.94 -4.55
C HIS A 92 19.71 -4.41 -4.99
N ARG A 93 19.27 -5.36 -4.14
CA ARG A 93 19.15 -6.77 -4.49
C ARG A 93 18.21 -6.99 -5.66
N ASP A 94 17.08 -6.27 -5.67
CA ASP A 94 16.06 -6.37 -6.72
C ASP A 94 16.47 -5.62 -8.01
N GLY A 95 17.67 -4.98 -8.02
CA GLY A 95 18.19 -4.24 -9.18
C GLY A 95 17.46 -2.93 -9.47
N LEU A 96 16.69 -2.39 -8.51
CA LEU A 96 15.95 -1.15 -8.66
C LEU A 96 16.81 0.09 -8.39
N ILE A 97 17.85 -0.05 -7.56
CA ILE A 97 18.82 1.01 -7.30
C ILE A 97 20.26 0.49 -7.46
N THR A 98 21.15 1.41 -7.76
CA THR A 98 22.62 1.19 -7.70
C THR A 98 23.15 1.69 -6.36
N ARG A 99 24.33 1.17 -5.98
CA ARG A 99 25.13 1.64 -4.85
C ARG A 99 26.54 1.88 -5.32
N THR A 100 26.97 3.13 -5.36
CA THR A 100 28.31 3.54 -5.79
C THR A 100 29.12 4.00 -4.58
N ALA A 101 30.24 3.33 -4.33
CA ALA A 101 31.18 3.71 -3.29
C ALA A 101 32.38 4.42 -3.92
N TYR A 102 32.67 5.62 -3.43
CA TYR A 102 33.80 6.42 -3.88
C TYR A 102 34.97 6.23 -2.93
N ALA A 103 36.18 6.03 -3.48
CA ALA A 103 37.42 5.93 -2.72
C ALA A 103 37.91 7.32 -2.30
N GLU A 104 37.20 7.94 -1.35
CA GLU A 104 37.47 9.26 -0.81
C GLU A 104 37.67 9.18 0.70
N VAL A 105 38.22 10.23 1.31
CA VAL A 105 38.34 10.37 2.77
C VAL A 105 37.60 11.64 3.19
N PRO A 106 36.48 11.54 3.93
CA PRO A 106 35.79 10.33 4.40
C PRO A 106 35.09 9.55 3.27
N PRO A 107 34.86 8.23 3.42
CA PRO A 107 34.22 7.40 2.39
C PRO A 107 32.84 7.91 2.01
N ARG A 108 32.56 8.01 0.71
CA ARG A 108 31.27 8.45 0.17
C ARG A 108 30.57 7.28 -0.48
N VAL A 109 29.28 7.10 -0.15
CA VAL A 109 28.42 6.12 -0.79
C VAL A 109 27.17 6.82 -1.27
N GLU A 110 26.83 6.62 -2.54
CA GLU A 110 25.64 7.17 -3.18
C GLU A 110 24.74 6.05 -3.70
N TYR A 111 23.45 6.32 -3.69
CA TYR A 111 22.38 5.47 -4.21
C TYR A 111 21.67 6.20 -5.31
N ASP A 112 21.33 5.50 -6.39
CA ASP A 112 20.65 6.06 -7.56
C ASP A 112 19.69 5.03 -8.15
N LEU A 113 18.65 5.49 -8.87
CA LEU A 113 17.74 4.60 -9.58
C LEU A 113 18.44 3.95 -10.77
N THR A 114 18.15 2.67 -11.00
CA THR A 114 18.50 2.02 -12.27
C THR A 114 17.47 2.35 -13.35
N PRO A 115 17.71 2.03 -14.63
CA PRO A 115 16.66 2.10 -15.65
C PRO A 115 15.40 1.30 -15.29
N LEU A 116 15.56 0.13 -14.64
CA LEU A 116 14.44 -0.65 -14.10
C LEU A 116 13.75 0.08 -12.94
N GLY A 117 14.53 0.67 -12.04
CA GLY A 117 14.02 1.49 -10.94
C GLY A 117 13.19 2.69 -11.41
N LEU A 118 13.61 3.35 -12.49
CA LEU A 118 12.87 4.45 -13.09
C LEU A 118 11.48 4.02 -13.60
N THR A 119 11.34 2.82 -14.17
CA THR A 119 10.02 2.32 -14.59
C THR A 119 9.06 2.10 -13.42
N LEU A 120 9.58 1.68 -12.26
CA LEU A 120 8.78 1.57 -11.04
C LEU A 120 8.51 2.94 -10.42
N HIS A 121 9.46 3.86 -10.49
CA HIS A 121 9.32 5.23 -10.01
C HIS A 121 8.11 5.95 -10.64
N ASP A 122 7.91 5.85 -11.95
CA ASP A 122 6.76 6.45 -12.65
C ASP A 122 5.41 5.96 -12.09
N ILE A 123 5.34 4.67 -11.75
CA ILE A 123 4.15 4.07 -11.12
C ILE A 123 3.96 4.62 -9.70
N VAL A 124 5.05 4.73 -8.93
CA VAL A 124 5.04 5.25 -7.57
C VAL A 124 4.59 6.71 -7.55
N VAL A 125 5.12 7.55 -8.43
CA VAL A 125 4.70 8.97 -8.55
C VAL A 125 3.23 9.06 -8.90
N SER A 126 2.76 8.29 -9.89
CA SER A 126 1.35 8.24 -10.26
C SER A 126 0.44 7.82 -9.09
N LEU A 127 0.89 6.91 -8.23
CA LEU A 127 0.16 6.50 -7.02
C LEU A 127 0.12 7.61 -5.97
N ILE A 128 1.23 8.32 -5.78
CA ILE A 128 1.32 9.47 -4.86
C ILE A 128 0.39 10.60 -5.32
N ASP A 129 0.40 10.92 -6.61
CA ASP A 129 -0.47 11.93 -7.22
C ASP A 129 -1.94 11.55 -7.06
N TRP A 130 -2.28 10.30 -7.33
CA TRP A 130 -3.64 9.79 -7.12
C TRP A 130 -4.09 9.96 -5.66
N ALA A 131 -3.23 9.58 -4.71
CA ALA A 131 -3.52 9.75 -3.29
C ALA A 131 -3.65 11.23 -2.89
N GLY A 132 -2.83 12.11 -3.47
CA GLY A 132 -2.89 13.55 -3.30
C GLY A 132 -4.17 14.17 -3.83
N ILE A 133 -4.70 13.68 -4.97
CA ILE A 133 -5.96 14.17 -5.56
C ILE A 133 -7.18 13.68 -4.76
N HIS A 134 -7.14 12.44 -4.26
CA HIS A 134 -8.31 11.78 -3.64
C HIS A 134 -8.32 11.76 -2.11
N HIS A 135 -7.34 12.36 -1.45
CA HIS A 135 -7.20 12.26 0.02
C HIS A 135 -8.42 12.83 0.78
N ASP A 136 -9.05 13.88 0.28
CA ASP A 136 -10.23 14.48 0.92
C ASP A 136 -11.44 13.54 0.82
N GLU A 137 -11.70 12.98 -0.36
CA GLU A 137 -12.80 12.02 -0.57
C GLU A 137 -12.62 10.78 0.33
N ILE A 138 -11.39 10.27 0.44
CA ILE A 138 -11.08 9.14 1.32
C ILE A 138 -11.33 9.50 2.79
N ARG A 139 -10.92 10.70 3.23
CA ARG A 139 -11.13 11.19 4.59
C ARG A 139 -12.61 11.30 4.93
N GLU A 140 -13.42 11.85 4.02
CA GLU A 140 -14.86 11.96 4.20
C GLU A 140 -15.56 10.60 4.25
N ASN A 141 -15.14 9.65 3.40
CA ASN A 141 -15.67 8.28 3.41
C ASN A 141 -15.36 7.57 4.73
N ARG A 142 -14.14 7.72 5.26
CA ARG A 142 -13.75 7.18 6.57
C ARG A 142 -14.60 7.79 7.69
N ALA A 143 -14.76 9.11 7.73
CA ALA A 143 -15.56 9.79 8.74
C ALA A 143 -17.04 9.34 8.71
N ARG A 144 -17.61 9.16 7.53
CA ARG A 144 -18.98 8.63 7.37
C ARG A 144 -19.09 7.20 7.90
N PHE A 145 -18.15 6.33 7.58
CA PHE A 145 -18.10 4.95 8.07
C PHE A 145 -18.00 4.89 9.59
N ASP A 146 -17.06 5.64 10.18
CA ASP A 146 -16.82 5.68 11.62
C ASP A 146 -18.06 6.18 12.38
N THR A 147 -18.78 7.17 11.83
CA THR A 147 -20.02 7.71 12.41
C THR A 147 -21.14 6.67 12.36
N ALA A 148 -21.29 5.95 11.25
CA ALA A 148 -22.29 4.90 11.09
C ALA A 148 -22.05 3.73 12.05
N THR A 149 -20.78 3.34 12.24
CA THR A 149 -20.39 2.25 13.15
C THR A 149 -20.60 2.59 14.61
N LYS A 150 -20.43 3.86 15.01
CA LYS A 150 -20.72 4.32 16.38
C LYS A 150 -22.23 4.40 16.68
N LYS A 151 -23.09 4.47 15.66
CA LYS A 151 -24.54 4.65 15.80
C LYS A 151 -25.34 3.34 15.82
N GLY A 152 -24.76 2.18 15.68
CA GLY A 152 -25.42 0.86 15.75
C GLY A 152 -24.73 -0.07 16.76
N PRO A 153 -25.44 -0.81 17.64
CA PRO A 153 -26.85 -1.13 17.79
C PRO A 153 -27.42 -0.88 19.20
N ALA A 154 -27.47 0.35 19.69
CA ALA A 154 -27.98 0.66 21.04
C ALA A 154 -29.50 0.88 21.11
N GLU A 155 -30.27 0.91 20.00
CA GLU A 155 -31.68 1.28 20.01
C GLU A 155 -32.68 0.16 19.67
N ARG A 156 -32.30 -1.14 19.78
CA ARG A 156 -33.26 -2.25 19.60
C ARG A 156 -33.57 -3.02 20.88
N GLY A 157 -33.49 -2.38 22.03
CA GLY A 157 -33.72 -3.02 23.33
C GLY A 157 -34.71 -2.28 24.24
N GLY A 158 -35.76 -1.64 23.73
CA GLY A 158 -36.61 -0.82 24.59
C GLY A 158 -38.06 -0.71 24.23
N GLU A 159 -38.70 -1.73 23.57
CA GLU A 159 -40.14 -1.68 23.39
C GLU A 159 -40.75 -3.09 23.34
N GLY A 160 -41.16 -3.58 24.51
CA GLY A 160 -41.81 -4.89 24.54
C GLY A 160 -41.96 -5.51 25.91
N SER A 161 -42.36 -4.76 26.96
CA SER A 161 -42.85 -5.41 28.18
C SER A 161 -43.67 -4.46 29.07
N ARG A 162 -44.83 -4.06 28.60
CA ARG A 162 -45.89 -3.54 29.47
C ARG A 162 -47.23 -3.78 28.84
N ALA A 163 -47.79 -4.97 29.00
CA ALA A 163 -49.24 -5.19 29.02
C ALA A 163 -49.54 -6.65 29.31
N ARG A 164 -49.76 -7.00 30.59
CA ARG A 164 -50.73 -8.01 31.05
C ARG A 164 -50.62 -8.21 32.57
N ARG A 165 -51.21 -7.29 33.34
CA ARG A 165 -51.79 -7.62 34.64
C ARG A 165 -53.06 -6.85 34.75
N GLY A 166 -54.15 -7.56 34.71
CA GLY A 166 -55.48 -6.99 34.93
C GLY A 166 -56.57 -8.02 34.77
N ARG A 167 -57.07 -8.48 35.89
CA ARG A 167 -58.41 -9.05 36.19
C ARG A 167 -58.58 -10.55 36.18
N THR A 168 -58.69 -11.04 37.38
CA THR A 168 -59.75 -11.97 37.77
C THR A 168 -60.24 -11.59 39.17
N SER A 169 -61.58 -11.50 39.26
CA SER A 169 -62.41 -11.35 40.45
C SER A 169 -62.25 -12.46 41.42
#